data_bbf6ddd4e8b470a3a40bcb4873edc3bb
#
_entry.id   bbf6ddd4e8b470a3a40bcb4873edc3bb
#
_cell.length_a   1.000
_cell.length_b   1.000
_cell.length_c   1.000
_cell.angle_alpha   90.00
_cell.angle_beta   90.00
_cell.angle_gamma   90.00
#
_symmetry.space_group_name_H-M   'P 1'
#
loop_
_entity.id
_entity.type
_entity.pdbx_description
1 polymer ?
#
loop_
_entity_poly.entity_id
_entity_poly.type
_entity_poly.pdbx_seq_one_letter_code
_entity_poly.pdbx_strand_id
1 'polypeptide(L)'
;MIVSFASYTCRYIASQLLFSQANLGQLISQGIFLENYFSTTHPSEPNYVAVAGGDNFGMDNDNLTEIPANVSTVADLLESKGISWAEYQEGMPSTGFTGFDFNDPDGANKYVRKHK
;
A
#
# COMPACT_ATOMS: atom_id res chain seq x y z
N MET A 1 12.86 -5.78 -0.80
CA MET A 1 11.46 -5.60 -1.24
C MET A 1 10.59 -5.82 -0.02
N ILE A 2 9.85 -4.82 0.41
CA ILE A 2 8.88 -4.95 1.50
C ILE A 2 7.53 -5.13 0.85
N VAL A 3 6.89 -6.28 1.08
CA VAL A 3 5.52 -6.50 0.66
C VAL A 3 4.65 -6.38 1.90
N SER A 4 3.92 -5.29 2.01
CA SER A 4 2.98 -5.07 3.12
C SER A 4 1.58 -5.41 2.65
N PHE A 5 0.94 -6.37 3.32
CA PHE A 5 -0.47 -6.64 3.15
C PHE A 5 -1.21 -6.15 4.39
N ALA A 6 -1.88 -5.01 4.29
CA ALA A 6 -2.82 -4.55 5.30
C ALA A 6 -4.11 -5.38 5.18
N SER A 7 -4.21 -6.50 5.87
CA SER A 7 -5.43 -7.30 5.92
C SER A 7 -6.21 -6.97 7.18
N TYR A 8 -7.40 -6.47 7.01
CA TYR A 8 -8.41 -6.35 8.04
C TYR A 8 -8.94 -7.74 8.39
N THR A 9 -8.99 -8.04 9.68
CA THR A 9 -9.68 -9.18 10.28
C THR A 9 -9.09 -10.57 10.02
N CYS A 10 -8.65 -11.15 11.11
CA CYS A 10 -8.34 -12.56 11.27
C CYS A 10 -6.89 -12.98 11.04
N ARG A 11 -6.09 -12.80 12.06
CA ARG A 11 -4.67 -13.22 12.15
C ARG A 11 -4.41 -14.67 11.75
N TYR A 12 -5.36 -15.55 11.93
CA TYR A 12 -5.15 -16.99 11.75
C TYR A 12 -5.48 -17.47 10.31
N ILE A 13 -6.51 -16.90 9.72
CA ILE A 13 -6.94 -17.29 8.37
C ILE A 13 -6.03 -16.66 7.30
N ALA A 14 -5.55 -15.44 7.53
CA ALA A 14 -4.70 -14.76 6.56
C ALA A 14 -3.34 -15.46 6.36
N SER A 15 -2.68 -15.93 7.41
CA SER A 15 -1.41 -16.64 7.28
C SER A 15 -1.58 -17.97 6.56
N GLN A 16 -2.59 -18.76 6.89
CA GLN A 16 -2.84 -20.03 6.21
C GLN A 16 -3.23 -19.85 4.74
N LEU A 17 -4.03 -18.83 4.41
CA LEU A 17 -4.38 -18.51 3.03
C LEU A 17 -3.16 -18.03 2.24
N LEU A 18 -2.28 -17.23 2.83
CA LEU A 18 -1.05 -16.78 2.19
C LEU A 18 -0.10 -17.95 1.88
N PHE A 19 0.07 -18.86 2.82
CA PHE A 19 0.89 -20.07 2.60
C PHE A 19 0.28 -21.05 1.58
N SER A 20 -1.03 -21.06 1.42
CA SER A 20 -1.72 -21.90 0.43
C SER A 20 -1.62 -21.34 -1.00
N GLN A 21 -1.28 -20.07 -1.17
CA GLN A 21 -1.07 -19.45 -2.49
C GLN A 21 0.37 -19.70 -2.95
N ALA A 22 0.54 -20.43 -4.03
CA ALA A 22 1.84 -20.88 -4.51
C ALA A 22 2.86 -19.73 -4.68
N ASN A 23 2.43 -18.61 -5.28
CA ASN A 23 3.31 -17.46 -5.51
C ASN A 23 3.67 -16.72 -4.21
N LEU A 24 2.72 -16.52 -3.31
CA LEU A 24 2.96 -15.86 -2.03
C LEU A 24 3.78 -16.74 -1.09
N GLY A 25 3.54 -18.06 -1.08
CA GLY A 25 4.36 -19.03 -0.36
C GLY A 25 5.83 -19.02 -0.82
N GLN A 26 6.06 -18.89 -2.13
CA GLN A 26 7.41 -18.75 -2.66
C GLN A 26 8.10 -17.45 -2.21
N LEU A 27 7.38 -16.31 -2.21
CA LEU A 27 7.92 -15.05 -1.72
C LEU A 27 8.24 -15.11 -0.23
N ILE A 28 7.38 -15.71 0.58
CA ILE A 28 7.60 -15.90 2.02
C ILE A 28 8.87 -16.72 2.27
N SER A 29 9.12 -17.76 1.48
CA SER A 29 10.32 -18.60 1.62
C SER A 29 11.64 -17.87 1.30
N GLN A 30 11.58 -16.75 0.61
CA GLN A 30 12.72 -15.94 0.19
C GLN A 30 12.91 -14.66 1.02
N GLY A 31 12.02 -14.41 1.98
CA GLY A 31 12.01 -13.18 2.76
C GLY A 31 11.83 -13.41 4.25
N ILE A 32 11.55 -12.33 4.96
CA ILE A 32 11.17 -12.37 6.37
C ILE A 32 9.66 -12.24 6.45
N PHE A 33 9.00 -13.24 7.01
CA PHE A 33 7.56 -13.21 7.27
C PHE A 33 7.29 -12.66 8.67
N LEU A 34 6.55 -11.57 8.76
CA LEU A 34 6.19 -10.93 10.01
C LEU A 34 4.79 -11.40 10.45
N GLU A 35 4.73 -12.34 11.38
CA GLU A 35 3.46 -12.92 11.85
C GLU A 35 2.61 -11.96 12.70
N ASN A 36 3.24 -10.97 13.32
CA ASN A 36 2.62 -10.01 14.23
C ASN A 36 2.74 -8.57 13.73
N TYR A 37 2.55 -8.36 12.44
CA TYR A 37 2.50 -7.02 11.85
C TYR A 37 1.05 -6.49 11.93
N PHE A 38 0.87 -5.41 12.68
CA PHE A 38 -0.45 -4.81 12.93
C PHE A 38 -0.63 -3.54 12.12
N SER A 39 -1.88 -3.26 11.75
CA SER A 39 -2.27 -1.95 11.26
C SER A 39 -2.15 -0.91 12.39
N THR A 40 -1.80 0.31 12.03
CA THR A 40 -1.75 1.45 12.96
C THR A 40 -3.16 1.88 13.38
N THR A 41 -4.10 1.86 12.43
CA THR A 41 -5.48 2.28 12.66
C THR A 41 -6.43 1.63 11.64
N HIS A 42 -7.68 2.06 11.64
CA HIS A 42 -8.75 1.70 10.72
C HIS A 42 -9.42 2.96 10.15
N PRO A 43 -9.90 2.92 8.90
CA PRO A 43 -9.85 1.87 7.87
C PRO A 43 -8.48 1.77 7.17
N SER A 44 -8.44 1.44 5.86
CA SER A 44 -7.18 1.07 5.18
C SER A 44 -6.28 2.24 4.84
N GLU A 45 -6.82 3.35 4.33
CA GLU A 45 -6.03 4.46 3.79
C GLU A 45 -5.00 5.04 4.77
N PRO A 46 -5.33 5.36 6.02
CA PRO A 46 -4.35 5.88 6.97
C PRO A 46 -3.16 4.97 7.23
N ASN A 47 -3.28 3.66 6.99
CA ASN A 47 -2.15 2.74 7.12
C ASN A 47 -1.16 2.85 5.95
N TYR A 48 -1.65 3.11 4.74
CA TYR A 48 -0.78 3.39 3.59
C TYR A 48 -0.05 4.71 3.77
N VAL A 49 -0.76 5.72 4.29
CA VAL A 49 -0.14 7.00 4.65
C VAL A 49 0.93 6.81 5.71
N ALA A 50 0.67 6.01 6.74
CA ALA A 50 1.64 5.71 7.80
C ALA A 50 2.89 4.97 7.26
N VAL A 51 2.72 4.04 6.32
CA VAL A 51 3.85 3.34 5.69
C VAL A 51 4.74 4.30 4.88
N ALA A 52 4.13 5.24 4.16
CA ALA A 52 4.87 6.19 3.34
C ALA A 52 5.44 7.36 4.13
N GLY A 53 4.67 7.92 5.07
CA GLY A 53 4.98 9.16 5.79
C GLY A 53 5.45 8.97 7.24
N GLY A 54 5.40 7.75 7.77
CA GLY A 54 5.83 7.43 9.14
C GLY A 54 4.78 7.70 10.23
N ASP A 55 3.65 8.28 9.88
CA ASP A 55 2.51 8.56 10.78
C ASP A 55 1.22 8.50 9.98
N ASN A 56 0.09 8.21 10.62
CA ASN A 56 -1.24 8.31 10.01
C ASN A 56 -1.82 9.73 10.07
N PHE A 57 -1.12 10.69 10.67
CA PHE A 57 -1.49 12.12 10.79
C PHE A 57 -2.92 12.34 11.33
N GLY A 58 -3.36 11.46 12.23
CA GLY A 58 -4.71 11.52 12.82
C GLY A 58 -5.82 11.08 11.88
N MET A 59 -5.51 10.51 10.73
CA MET A 59 -6.51 9.95 9.81
C MET A 59 -7.15 8.69 10.42
N ASP A 60 -8.48 8.63 10.32
CA ASP A 60 -9.31 7.53 10.82
C ASP A 60 -10.40 7.10 9.82
N ASN A 61 -10.27 7.51 8.56
CA ASN A 61 -11.24 7.23 7.50
C ASN A 61 -10.53 7.14 6.13
N ASP A 62 -11.26 6.69 5.10
CA ASP A 62 -10.77 6.58 3.72
C ASP A 62 -11.10 7.82 2.86
N ASN A 63 -11.34 8.97 3.47
CA ASN A 63 -11.55 10.20 2.73
C ASN A 63 -10.23 10.75 2.22
N LEU A 64 -10.30 11.43 1.08
CA LEU A 64 -9.16 12.13 0.55
C LEU A 64 -8.66 13.18 1.55
N THR A 65 -7.49 12.95 2.11
CA THR A 65 -6.81 13.85 3.04
C THR A 65 -5.50 14.31 2.44
N GLU A 66 -5.29 15.61 2.32
CA GLU A 66 -4.03 16.15 1.84
C GLU A 66 -3.06 16.28 3.02
N ILE A 67 -1.96 15.54 2.94
CA ILE A 67 -0.86 15.66 3.88
C ILE A 67 0.01 16.86 3.44
N PRO A 68 0.42 17.73 4.37
CA PRO A 68 1.23 18.90 4.00
C PRO A 68 2.52 18.54 3.26
N ALA A 69 2.83 19.26 2.20
CA ALA A 69 3.98 19.00 1.33
C ALA A 69 5.36 19.10 2.02
N ASN A 70 5.42 19.62 3.23
CA ASN A 70 6.64 19.64 4.05
C ASN A 70 6.86 18.36 4.86
N VAL A 71 5.95 17.41 4.79
CA VAL A 71 6.14 16.08 5.38
C VAL A 71 6.95 15.24 4.41
N SER A 72 8.13 14.82 4.83
CA SER A 72 8.96 13.91 4.03
C SER A 72 8.41 12.49 4.06
N THR A 73 8.43 11.85 2.91
CA THR A 73 8.05 10.45 2.73
C THR A 73 9.27 9.54 2.63
N VAL A 74 9.04 8.24 2.63
CA VAL A 74 10.12 7.27 2.35
C VAL A 74 10.74 7.50 0.96
N ALA A 75 9.98 7.97 -0.02
CA ALA A 75 10.48 8.31 -1.35
C ALA A 75 11.51 9.45 -1.28
N ASP A 76 11.22 10.53 -0.54
CA ASP A 76 12.15 11.64 -0.34
C ASP A 76 13.45 11.20 0.35
N LEU A 77 13.33 10.29 1.33
CA LEU A 77 14.49 9.74 2.02
C LEU A 77 15.36 8.90 1.08
N LEU A 78 14.76 8.10 0.22
CA LEU A 78 15.46 7.30 -0.77
C LEU A 78 16.17 8.21 -1.79
N GLU A 79 15.45 9.19 -2.34
CA GLU A 79 16.01 10.15 -3.29
C GLU A 79 17.18 10.95 -2.70
N SER A 80 17.08 11.35 -1.43
CA SER A 80 18.17 12.04 -0.73
C SER A 80 19.48 11.22 -0.66
N LYS A 81 19.38 9.90 -0.84
CA LYS A 81 20.49 8.95 -0.87
C LYS A 81 20.83 8.45 -2.28
N GLY A 82 20.20 8.98 -3.32
CA GLY A 82 20.37 8.53 -4.69
C GLY A 82 19.87 7.10 -4.94
N ILE A 83 18.93 6.62 -4.12
CA ILE A 83 18.34 5.29 -4.26
C ILE A 83 17.06 5.44 -5.09
N SER A 84 17.01 4.74 -6.22
CA SER A 84 15.82 4.69 -7.05
C SER A 84 14.69 3.93 -6.37
N TRP A 85 13.47 4.38 -6.60
CA TRP A 85 12.26 3.74 -6.10
C TRP A 85 11.18 3.69 -7.19
N ALA A 86 10.21 2.83 -7.01
CA ALA A 86 9.04 2.76 -7.87
C ALA A 86 7.85 2.21 -7.07
N GLU A 87 6.67 2.66 -7.43
CA GLU A 87 5.40 2.11 -6.98
C GLU A 87 4.70 1.42 -8.16
N TYR A 88 4.19 0.23 -7.91
CA TYR A 88 3.43 -0.56 -8.88
C TYR A 88 1.98 -0.63 -8.41
N GLN A 89 1.10 0.02 -9.14
CA GLN A 89 -0.31 0.15 -8.80
C GLN A 89 -1.16 -0.65 -9.79
N GLU A 90 -1.87 -1.65 -9.27
CA GLU A 90 -2.78 -2.46 -10.11
C GLU A 90 -3.92 -1.59 -10.65
N GLY A 91 -4.22 -1.75 -11.93
CA GLY A 91 -5.31 -1.06 -12.60
C GLY A 91 -5.05 0.39 -12.96
N MET A 92 -3.90 0.97 -12.62
CA MET A 92 -3.55 2.34 -13.00
C MET A 92 -3.40 2.43 -14.54
N PRO A 93 -4.11 3.37 -15.22
CA PRO A 93 -4.18 3.37 -16.68
C PRO A 93 -2.90 3.76 -17.39
N SER A 94 -2.00 4.48 -16.72
CA SER A 94 -0.71 4.89 -17.27
C SER A 94 0.26 5.28 -16.16
N THR A 95 1.55 5.23 -16.46
CA THR A 95 2.59 5.71 -15.54
C THR A 95 2.35 7.19 -15.21
N GLY A 96 2.38 7.52 -13.92
CA GLY A 96 2.18 8.90 -13.46
C GLY A 96 0.74 9.40 -13.58
N PHE A 97 -0.24 8.51 -13.67
CA PHE A 97 -1.64 8.92 -13.69
C PHE A 97 -2.01 9.67 -12.40
N THR A 98 -2.57 10.87 -12.57
CA THR A 98 -2.92 11.78 -11.44
C THR A 98 -4.43 11.90 -11.22
N GLY A 99 -5.25 11.26 -12.05
CA GLY A 99 -6.71 11.27 -11.89
C GLY A 99 -7.17 10.52 -10.63
N PHE A 100 -8.37 10.84 -10.19
CA PHE A 100 -8.95 10.20 -9.01
C PHE A 100 -9.41 8.77 -9.30
N ASP A 101 -10.04 8.55 -10.43
CA ASP A 101 -10.51 7.24 -10.86
C ASP A 101 -10.30 7.02 -12.36
N PHE A 102 -10.33 5.78 -12.76
CA PHE A 102 -10.36 5.34 -14.14
C PHE A 102 -11.22 4.09 -14.25
N ASN A 103 -12.18 4.13 -15.17
CA ASN A 103 -12.98 2.98 -15.55
C ASN A 103 -12.78 2.74 -17.04
N ASP A 104 -12.28 1.57 -17.39
CA ASP A 104 -12.17 1.17 -18.78
C ASP A 104 -13.59 1.12 -19.40
N PRO A 105 -13.80 1.64 -20.62
CA PRO A 105 -15.10 1.63 -21.30
C PRO A 105 -15.75 0.25 -21.41
N ASP A 106 -14.97 -0.81 -21.51
CA ASP A 106 -15.45 -2.19 -21.52
C ASP A 106 -15.59 -2.82 -20.13
N GLY A 107 -15.26 -2.07 -19.08
CA GLY A 107 -15.36 -2.51 -17.69
C GLY A 107 -14.29 -3.51 -17.25
N ALA A 108 -13.29 -3.78 -18.10
CA ALA A 108 -12.23 -4.75 -17.82
C ALA A 108 -11.29 -4.29 -16.70
N ASN A 109 -11.13 -2.98 -16.55
CA ASN A 109 -10.22 -2.41 -15.58
C ASN A 109 -10.87 -1.27 -14.79
N LYS A 110 -10.65 -1.27 -13.48
CA LYS A 110 -11.12 -0.21 -12.58
C LYS A 110 -10.00 0.21 -11.67
N TYR A 111 -9.74 1.49 -11.63
CA TYR A 111 -8.78 2.10 -10.72
C TYR A 111 -9.45 3.23 -9.93
N VAL A 112 -9.25 3.24 -8.64
CA VAL A 112 -9.68 4.35 -7.77
C VAL A 112 -8.50 4.75 -6.89
N ARG A 113 -8.13 6.02 -6.97
CA ARG A 113 -7.09 6.60 -6.15
C ARG A 113 -7.61 6.89 -4.75
N LYS A 114 -7.70 5.86 -3.93
CA LYS A 114 -8.09 5.99 -2.52
C LYS A 114 -6.90 6.39 -1.64
N HIS A 115 -5.71 5.98 -2.04
CA HIS A 115 -4.50 6.15 -1.27
C HIS A 115 -3.56 7.07 -2.05
N LYS A 116 -3.41 8.30 -1.61
CA LYS A 116 -2.54 9.32 -2.20
C LYS A 116 -1.26 9.48 -1.40
#